data_b0608cf877066b64feac788e51bfacb3
#
_entry.id   b0608cf877066b64feac788e51bfacb3
#
_cell.length_a   1.000
_cell.length_b   1.000
_cell.length_c   1.000
_cell.angle_alpha   90.00
_cell.angle_beta   90.00
_cell.angle_gamma   90.00
#
_symmetry.space_group_name_H-M   'P 1'
#
loop_
_entity.id
_entity.type
_entity.pdbx_description
1 polymer ?
#
loop_
_entity_poly.entity_id
_entity_poly.type
_entity_poly.pdbx_seq_one_letter_code
_entity_poly.pdbx_strand_id
1 'polypeptide(L)'
;MSAAICAGVLLASGTAARGDAGAVSWQAPTPAPGSVVGVAAGTKVTVQLAAASAVRTATIRIAPASKLPQGARLSVTPGNPARAELSWIPRGAQVGTHPLRFNAVDISAVPVSSQALSFQARVAPGTVKLSGLENVSRWAFVRRQMIVRAAPRASAYGKARLKAWTPEYYPNPVLALQERIDRNGTWVQVRLPILPNNSTGWVKRGALGDFRITRDHLVVDRAATRATLFRNGVAIFTTRVGVGTSYWPTPRGEFYITEKMSGFHNVAYGPIAFGTSARSAVLTDWPGGGYVGIHGTNAPRLIPGHVSHGCVRLRNASIVRLARLMGVGTPLTIH
;
A
#
# COMPACT_ATOMS: atom_id res chain seq x y z
N MET A 1 -10.31 4.12 -8.44
CA MET A 1 -11.69 4.11 -7.93
C MET A 1 -11.63 3.96 -6.42
N SER A 2 -11.96 5.04 -5.68
CA SER A 2 -12.03 5.01 -4.22
C SER A 2 -13.33 4.35 -3.82
N ALA A 3 -13.26 3.18 -3.20
CA ALA A 3 -14.42 2.57 -2.58
C ALA A 3 -14.75 3.33 -1.30
N ALA A 4 -15.82 4.10 -1.31
CA ALA A 4 -16.44 4.64 -0.11
C ALA A 4 -17.15 3.47 0.60
N ILE A 5 -16.61 3.05 1.74
CA ILE A 5 -17.30 2.10 2.62
C ILE A 5 -18.37 2.89 3.36
N CYS A 6 -19.64 2.74 2.96
CA CYS A 6 -20.78 3.18 3.75
C CYS A 6 -20.82 2.33 5.03
N ALA A 7 -20.58 2.98 6.18
CA ALA A 7 -20.83 2.38 7.47
C ALA A 7 -22.35 2.20 7.63
N GLY A 8 -22.81 0.95 7.72
CA GLY A 8 -24.21 0.63 8.00
C GLY A 8 -24.61 1.17 9.38
N VAL A 9 -25.56 2.07 9.40
CA VAL A 9 -26.20 2.60 10.62
C VAL A 9 -27.42 1.74 10.92
N LEU A 10 -27.41 1.01 12.03
CA LEU A 10 -28.63 0.41 12.58
C LEU A 10 -29.54 1.56 13.10
N LEU A 11 -30.69 1.72 12.46
CA LEU A 11 -31.74 2.64 12.90
C LEU A 11 -32.47 2.03 14.11
N ALA A 12 -32.24 2.61 15.29
CA ALA A 12 -33.13 2.43 16.42
C ALA A 12 -34.19 3.53 16.34
N SER A 13 -35.47 3.17 16.22
CA SER A 13 -36.61 4.05 16.25
C SER A 13 -36.82 4.61 17.70
N GLY A 14 -36.41 5.84 17.90
CA GLY A 14 -36.64 6.59 19.16
C GLY A 14 -37.80 7.57 19.02
N THR A 15 -38.74 7.54 19.93
CA THR A 15 -39.86 8.44 20.10
C THR A 15 -39.40 9.90 20.15
N ALA A 16 -40.03 10.74 19.32
CA ALA A 16 -39.78 12.19 19.30
C ALA A 16 -40.28 12.84 20.57
N ALA A 17 -39.39 13.39 21.40
CA ALA A 17 -39.72 14.34 22.42
C ALA A 17 -40.12 15.69 21.78
N ARG A 18 -41.23 16.29 22.23
CA ARG A 18 -41.64 17.67 21.86
C ARG A 18 -40.53 18.64 22.29
N GLY A 19 -39.76 19.12 21.32
CA GLY A 19 -38.72 20.11 21.55
C GLY A 19 -39.33 21.52 21.54
N ASP A 20 -38.86 22.39 22.44
CA ASP A 20 -39.14 23.81 22.48
C ASP A 20 -38.94 24.48 21.12
N ALA A 21 -39.90 25.33 20.73
CA ALA A 21 -39.81 26.11 19.49
C ALA A 21 -38.61 27.08 19.58
N GLY A 22 -37.49 26.70 18.99
CA GLY A 22 -36.23 27.44 19.01
C GLY A 22 -34.99 26.62 19.40
N ALA A 23 -35.20 25.38 19.90
CA ALA A 23 -34.07 24.51 20.28
C ALA A 23 -33.25 24.07 19.06
N VAL A 24 -31.93 24.14 19.21
CA VAL A 24 -30.97 23.53 18.24
C VAL A 24 -31.07 22.02 18.34
N SER A 25 -31.14 21.33 17.21
CA SER A 25 -31.21 19.86 17.13
C SER A 25 -30.23 19.30 16.13
N TRP A 26 -29.65 18.12 16.46
CA TRP A 26 -28.81 17.40 15.54
C TRP A 26 -29.64 16.69 14.46
N GLN A 27 -29.20 16.79 13.21
CA GLN A 27 -29.86 16.25 12.03
C GLN A 27 -29.04 15.14 11.38
N ALA A 28 -29.69 14.24 10.62
CA ALA A 28 -29.00 13.32 9.75
C ALA A 28 -28.07 14.07 8.77
N PRO A 29 -26.86 13.58 8.48
CA PRO A 29 -26.30 12.24 8.78
C PRO A 29 -25.46 12.19 10.08
N THR A 30 -25.70 13.07 11.05
CA THR A 30 -24.98 13.07 12.32
C THR A 30 -25.12 11.73 13.05
N PRO A 31 -24.04 11.13 13.58
CA PRO A 31 -24.13 9.93 14.42
C PRO A 31 -25.05 10.15 15.62
N ALA A 32 -25.85 9.15 15.97
CA ALA A 32 -26.72 9.22 17.14
C ALA A 32 -25.91 9.42 18.44
N PRO A 33 -26.44 10.15 19.43
CA PRO A 33 -25.81 10.26 20.74
C PRO A 33 -25.51 8.88 21.35
N GLY A 34 -24.31 8.71 21.90
CA GLY A 34 -23.85 7.45 22.48
C GLY A 34 -23.47 6.35 21.49
N SER A 35 -23.63 6.55 20.18
CA SER A 35 -23.28 5.57 19.16
C SER A 35 -21.76 5.35 19.02
N VAL A 36 -21.39 4.27 18.34
CA VAL A 36 -20.01 3.91 18.06
C VAL A 36 -19.75 3.88 16.55
N VAL A 37 -18.83 4.72 16.10
CA VAL A 37 -18.33 4.72 14.71
C VAL A 37 -17.07 3.86 14.64
N GLY A 38 -17.12 2.76 13.88
CA GLY A 38 -15.97 1.87 13.66
C GLY A 38 -15.03 2.45 12.62
N VAL A 39 -13.73 2.48 12.91
CA VAL A 39 -12.69 2.95 12.00
C VAL A 39 -11.47 2.04 12.07
N ALA A 40 -10.71 1.92 10.97
CA ALA A 40 -9.46 1.16 10.95
C ALA A 40 -8.24 2.10 10.96
N ALA A 41 -7.22 1.76 11.73
CA ALA A 41 -5.97 2.50 11.71
C ALA A 41 -5.34 2.52 10.30
N GLY A 42 -4.87 3.69 9.87
CA GLY A 42 -4.31 3.90 8.53
C GLY A 42 -5.33 4.19 7.43
N THR A 43 -6.63 4.10 7.73
CA THR A 43 -7.71 4.39 6.76
C THR A 43 -8.33 5.75 7.06
N LYS A 44 -8.56 6.57 6.02
CA LYS A 44 -9.28 7.83 6.19
C LYS A 44 -10.73 7.55 6.56
N VAL A 45 -11.18 8.16 7.65
CA VAL A 45 -12.59 8.22 8.03
C VAL A 45 -13.09 9.65 7.88
N THR A 46 -14.34 9.78 7.45
CA THR A 46 -15.07 11.05 7.36
C THR A 46 -16.39 10.89 8.09
N VAL A 47 -16.67 11.77 9.05
CA VAL A 47 -17.95 11.83 9.77
C VAL A 47 -18.60 13.16 9.47
N GLN A 48 -19.82 13.11 8.94
CA GLN A 48 -20.62 14.27 8.65
C GLN A 48 -21.48 14.62 9.87
N LEU A 49 -21.53 15.90 10.20
CA LEU A 49 -22.35 16.45 11.26
C LEU A 49 -23.27 17.53 10.68
N ALA A 50 -24.52 17.55 11.09
CA ALA A 50 -25.48 18.57 10.72
C ALA A 50 -26.34 18.93 11.93
N ALA A 51 -26.64 20.23 12.11
CA ALA A 51 -27.51 20.72 13.15
C ALA A 51 -28.39 21.85 12.62
N ALA A 52 -29.65 21.91 13.08
CA ALA A 52 -30.60 22.89 12.64
C ALA A 52 -31.46 23.41 13.81
N SER A 53 -32.08 24.58 13.62
CA SER A 53 -33.12 25.15 14.48
C SER A 53 -34.39 25.39 13.65
N ALA A 54 -35.54 25.30 14.28
CA ALA A 54 -36.83 25.68 13.69
C ALA A 54 -36.92 27.20 13.44
N VAL A 55 -36.09 28.00 14.10
CA VAL A 55 -35.99 29.44 13.89
C VAL A 55 -35.23 29.73 12.62
N ARG A 56 -35.90 30.21 11.56
CA ARG A 56 -35.32 30.41 10.22
C ARG A 56 -34.13 31.38 10.20
N THR A 57 -34.13 32.38 11.12
CA THR A 57 -33.07 33.39 11.24
C THR A 57 -31.87 32.92 12.07
N ALA A 58 -31.96 31.73 12.68
CA ALA A 58 -30.87 31.16 13.47
C ALA A 58 -29.60 30.93 12.61
N THR A 59 -28.47 31.24 13.19
CA THR A 59 -27.16 30.90 12.63
C THR A 59 -26.46 29.93 13.58
N ILE A 60 -26.38 28.68 13.19
CA ILE A 60 -25.81 27.62 14.01
C ILE A 60 -24.35 27.42 13.64
N ARG A 61 -23.52 27.22 14.64
CA ARG A 61 -22.10 26.81 14.50
C ARG A 61 -21.85 25.52 15.25
N ILE A 62 -21.20 24.57 14.58
CA ILE A 62 -20.74 23.32 15.18
C ILE A 62 -19.30 23.50 15.63
N ALA A 63 -18.99 23.16 16.88
CA ALA A 63 -17.64 23.23 17.43
C ALA A 63 -17.32 21.98 18.24
N PRO A 64 -16.03 21.57 18.33
CA PRO A 64 -15.64 20.48 19.22
C PRO A 64 -15.75 20.94 20.66
N ALA A 65 -16.38 20.13 21.52
CA ALA A 65 -16.52 20.36 22.97
C ALA A 65 -15.35 19.75 23.76
N SER A 66 -14.44 19.05 23.09
CA SER A 66 -13.21 18.51 23.67
C SER A 66 -12.11 18.48 22.60
N LYS A 67 -10.86 18.29 23.05
CA LYS A 67 -9.72 18.13 22.12
C LYS A 67 -9.96 16.95 21.18
N LEU A 68 -9.88 17.20 19.89
CA LEU A 68 -9.97 16.17 18.86
C LEU A 68 -8.75 15.23 18.91
N PRO A 69 -8.89 13.96 18.49
CA PRO A 69 -7.76 13.06 18.33
C PRO A 69 -6.66 13.66 17.46
N GLN A 70 -5.41 13.36 17.76
CA GLN A 70 -4.26 13.86 16.99
C GLN A 70 -4.41 13.54 15.50
N GLY A 71 -4.29 14.55 14.65
CA GLY A 71 -4.42 14.43 13.19
C GLY A 71 -5.87 14.49 12.69
N ALA A 72 -6.88 14.53 13.57
CA ALA A 72 -8.25 14.81 13.18
C ALA A 72 -8.44 16.30 12.87
N ARG A 73 -9.26 16.60 11.87
CA ARG A 73 -9.61 17.96 11.45
C ARG A 73 -11.11 18.11 11.33
N LEU A 74 -11.65 19.22 11.76
CA LEU A 74 -13.04 19.59 11.60
C LEU A 74 -13.13 20.78 10.64
N SER A 75 -13.84 20.61 9.54
CA SER A 75 -14.24 21.68 8.64
C SER A 75 -15.68 22.05 8.94
N VAL A 76 -15.99 23.32 9.12
CA VAL A 76 -17.31 23.79 9.56
C VAL A 76 -17.85 24.83 8.59
N THR A 77 -19.12 24.67 8.21
CA THR A 77 -19.92 25.67 7.49
C THR A 77 -21.08 26.07 8.40
N PRO A 78 -21.04 27.27 9.00
CA PRO A 78 -22.15 27.80 9.80
C PRO A 78 -23.38 28.05 8.95
N GLY A 79 -24.56 28.04 9.55
CA GLY A 79 -25.84 28.31 8.87
C GLY A 79 -27.00 27.60 9.56
N ASN A 80 -28.14 27.51 8.86
CA ASN A 80 -29.28 26.72 9.29
C ASN A 80 -29.86 25.96 8.10
N PRO A 81 -29.52 24.66 7.94
CA PRO A 81 -28.69 23.86 8.85
C PRO A 81 -27.19 24.20 8.76
N ALA A 82 -26.50 24.15 9.90
CA ALA A 82 -25.05 24.12 9.96
C ALA A 82 -24.53 22.73 9.56
N ARG A 83 -23.36 22.68 8.93
CA ARG A 83 -22.70 21.44 8.53
C ARG A 83 -21.26 21.42 9.01
N ALA A 84 -20.78 20.24 9.37
CA ALA A 84 -19.36 20.04 9.62
C ALA A 84 -18.90 18.65 9.15
N GLU A 85 -17.64 18.56 8.75
CA GLU A 85 -16.98 17.32 8.36
C GLU A 85 -15.77 17.09 9.27
N LEU A 86 -15.81 16.01 10.05
CA LEU A 86 -14.66 15.50 10.77
C LEU A 86 -13.92 14.52 9.86
N SER A 87 -12.67 14.85 9.51
CA SER A 87 -11.77 14.01 8.71
C SER A 87 -10.60 13.56 9.56
N TRP A 88 -10.30 12.26 9.55
CA TRP A 88 -9.25 11.66 10.38
C TRP A 88 -8.64 10.40 9.74
N ILE A 89 -7.32 10.23 9.90
CA ILE A 89 -6.60 8.98 9.59
C ILE A 89 -5.94 8.52 10.90
N PRO A 90 -6.57 7.60 11.66
CA PRO A 90 -6.01 7.12 12.91
C PRO A 90 -4.68 6.42 12.71
N ARG A 91 -3.73 6.64 13.62
CA ARG A 91 -2.43 5.93 13.66
C ARG A 91 -2.51 4.71 14.58
N GLY A 92 -1.50 3.84 14.53
CA GLY A 92 -1.44 2.63 15.37
C GLY A 92 -1.55 2.91 16.87
N ALA A 93 -0.90 3.97 17.36
CA ALA A 93 -0.99 4.40 18.75
C ALA A 93 -2.41 4.83 19.19
N GLN A 94 -3.30 5.06 18.23
CA GLN A 94 -4.68 5.47 18.48
C GLN A 94 -5.67 4.29 18.38
N VAL A 95 -5.19 3.06 18.28
CA VAL A 95 -6.06 1.86 18.37
C VAL A 95 -6.71 1.81 19.75
N GLY A 96 -8.04 1.81 19.77
CA GLY A 96 -8.86 1.88 20.99
C GLY A 96 -10.08 2.76 20.80
N THR A 97 -10.69 3.19 21.89
CA THR A 97 -11.90 4.02 21.90
C THR A 97 -11.55 5.47 22.16
N HIS A 98 -12.10 6.38 21.34
CA HIS A 98 -11.91 7.82 21.43
C HIS A 98 -13.26 8.50 21.55
N PRO A 99 -13.59 9.16 22.67
CA PRO A 99 -14.79 9.96 22.79
C PRO A 99 -14.69 11.19 21.89
N LEU A 100 -15.74 11.45 21.13
CA LEU A 100 -15.88 12.62 20.27
C LEU A 100 -17.07 13.43 20.79
N ARG A 101 -16.83 14.70 21.14
CA ARG A 101 -17.84 15.58 21.72
C ARG A 101 -17.90 16.87 20.94
N PHE A 102 -19.11 17.28 20.61
CA PHE A 102 -19.39 18.51 19.85
C PHE A 102 -20.55 19.29 20.51
N ASN A 103 -20.57 20.58 20.26
CA ASN A 103 -21.72 21.46 20.56
C ASN A 103 -22.17 22.09 19.24
N ALA A 104 -23.48 22.12 19.03
CA ALA A 104 -24.13 22.98 18.04
C ALA A 104 -24.71 24.16 18.77
N VAL A 105 -24.30 25.36 18.40
CA VAL A 105 -24.63 26.61 19.12
C VAL A 105 -25.29 27.59 18.16
N ASP A 106 -26.45 28.14 18.53
CA ASP A 106 -27.03 29.27 17.82
C ASP A 106 -26.29 30.56 18.25
N ILE A 107 -25.50 31.10 17.33
CA ILE A 107 -24.70 32.31 17.58
C ILE A 107 -25.47 33.61 17.30
N SER A 108 -26.72 33.52 16.85
CA SER A 108 -27.59 34.67 16.58
C SER A 108 -28.59 34.93 17.73
N ALA A 109 -28.75 34.03 18.70
CA ALA A 109 -29.70 34.10 19.79
C ALA A 109 -29.09 34.59 21.10
N VAL A 110 -29.89 35.35 21.88
CA VAL A 110 -29.60 35.73 23.26
C VAL A 110 -30.86 35.46 24.10
N PRO A 111 -30.85 34.53 25.07
CA PRO A 111 -29.72 33.70 25.50
C PRO A 111 -29.31 32.67 24.45
N VAL A 112 -28.04 32.23 24.49
CA VAL A 112 -27.48 31.27 23.55
C VAL A 112 -28.12 29.88 23.71
N SER A 113 -28.75 29.37 22.66
CA SER A 113 -29.24 27.98 22.62
C SER A 113 -28.14 27.06 22.12
N SER A 114 -27.94 25.93 22.79
CA SER A 114 -26.92 24.95 22.39
C SER A 114 -27.37 23.51 22.62
N GLN A 115 -26.91 22.60 21.75
CA GLN A 115 -27.16 21.18 21.89
C GLN A 115 -25.83 20.40 21.84
N ALA A 116 -25.60 19.62 22.90
CA ALA A 116 -24.42 18.74 22.99
C ALA A 116 -24.62 17.44 22.23
N LEU A 117 -23.53 16.92 21.66
CA LEU A 117 -23.44 15.60 21.04
C LEU A 117 -22.21 14.87 21.58
N SER A 118 -22.39 13.63 21.95
CA SER A 118 -21.27 12.72 22.27
C SER A 118 -21.49 11.38 21.60
N PHE A 119 -20.46 10.90 20.92
CA PHE A 119 -20.37 9.54 20.36
C PHE A 119 -18.93 9.04 20.46
N GLN A 120 -18.67 7.79 20.08
CA GLN A 120 -17.35 7.19 20.20
C GLN A 120 -16.81 6.79 18.81
N ALA A 121 -15.53 7.02 18.56
CA ALA A 121 -14.80 6.38 17.48
C ALA A 121 -14.03 5.18 18.04
N ARG A 122 -14.33 3.97 17.55
CA ARG A 122 -13.61 2.73 17.90
C ARG A 122 -12.59 2.42 16.82
N VAL A 123 -11.32 2.72 17.09
CA VAL A 123 -10.23 2.44 16.17
C VAL A 123 -9.75 1.00 16.34
N ALA A 124 -9.95 0.18 15.31
CA ALA A 124 -9.42 -1.17 15.23
C ALA A 124 -8.02 -1.19 14.56
N PRO A 125 -7.18 -2.23 14.77
CA PRO A 125 -6.01 -2.44 13.96
C PRO A 125 -6.35 -2.48 12.48
N GLY A 126 -5.55 -1.83 11.62
CA GLY A 126 -5.81 -1.70 10.19
C GLY A 126 -4.81 -2.44 9.32
N THR A 127 -5.21 -2.76 8.10
CA THR A 127 -4.33 -3.26 7.04
C THR A 127 -4.53 -2.38 5.81
N VAL A 128 -3.43 -1.88 5.27
CA VAL A 128 -3.42 -1.00 4.08
C VAL A 128 -2.66 -1.71 2.97
N LYS A 129 -3.31 -1.95 1.83
CA LYS A 129 -2.66 -2.50 0.63
C LYS A 129 -1.72 -1.44 0.07
N LEU A 130 -0.46 -1.81 -0.16
CA LEU A 130 0.59 -0.93 -0.66
C LEU A 130 0.86 -1.12 -2.16
N SER A 131 0.73 -2.34 -2.65
CA SER A 131 1.02 -2.67 -4.04
C SER A 131 -0.11 -3.44 -4.69
N GLY A 132 -0.38 -3.10 -5.95
CA GLY A 132 -1.25 -3.83 -6.86
C GLY A 132 -0.61 -3.80 -8.25
N LEU A 133 -0.56 -4.96 -8.91
CA LEU A 133 0.19 -5.14 -10.15
C LEU A 133 -0.32 -4.25 -11.30
N GLU A 134 -1.60 -3.89 -11.28
CA GLU A 134 -2.22 -3.16 -12.40
C GLU A 134 -1.97 -1.64 -12.37
N ASN A 135 -1.80 -1.03 -11.18
CA ASN A 135 -1.79 0.42 -11.07
C ASN A 135 -0.54 1.00 -10.39
N VAL A 136 -0.35 0.65 -9.11
CA VAL A 136 0.71 1.23 -8.28
C VAL A 136 1.33 0.15 -7.43
N SER A 137 2.65 0.08 -7.47
CA SER A 137 3.43 -0.72 -6.53
C SER A 137 4.38 0.14 -5.74
N ARG A 138 4.57 -0.21 -4.47
CA ARG A 138 5.48 0.48 -3.56
C ARG A 138 6.64 -0.44 -3.20
N TRP A 139 7.81 0.15 -3.16
CA TRP A 139 9.02 -0.54 -2.75
C TRP A 139 9.90 0.38 -1.91
N ALA A 140 10.84 -0.17 -1.15
CA ALA A 140 11.76 0.61 -0.34
C ALA A 140 13.10 -0.11 -0.22
N PHE A 141 14.17 0.67 0.03
CA PHE A 141 15.45 0.09 0.40
C PHE A 141 15.44 -0.35 1.87
N VAL A 142 16.12 -1.45 2.13
CA VAL A 142 16.41 -1.93 3.48
C VAL A 142 17.48 -1.03 4.10
N ARG A 143 17.17 -0.33 5.20
CA ARG A 143 18.11 0.58 5.88
C ARG A 143 19.12 -0.15 6.75
N ARG A 144 18.72 -1.27 7.33
CA ARG A 144 19.55 -2.07 8.25
C ARG A 144 19.16 -3.54 8.17
N GLN A 145 20.13 -4.38 8.48
CA GLN A 145 19.86 -5.82 8.57
C GLN A 145 18.75 -6.11 9.57
N MET A 146 17.83 -7.00 9.22
CA MET A 146 16.70 -7.38 10.05
C MET A 146 16.27 -8.82 9.85
N ILE A 147 15.58 -9.37 10.85
CA ILE A 147 14.89 -10.65 10.73
C ILE A 147 13.50 -10.39 10.17
N VAL A 148 13.17 -11.08 9.10
CA VAL A 148 11.81 -11.13 8.55
C VAL A 148 10.99 -12.13 9.34
N ARG A 149 9.82 -11.74 9.78
CA ARG A 149 8.91 -12.56 10.60
C ARG A 149 7.79 -13.19 9.78
N ALA A 150 7.29 -14.32 10.23
CA ALA A 150 6.16 -15.01 9.59
C ALA A 150 4.82 -14.25 9.77
N ALA A 151 4.68 -13.50 10.86
CA ALA A 151 3.52 -12.68 11.18
C ALA A 151 3.94 -11.29 11.67
N PRO A 152 3.05 -10.27 11.65
CA PRO A 152 3.37 -8.90 12.04
C PRO A 152 3.47 -8.73 13.57
N ARG A 153 4.31 -9.52 14.22
CA ARG A 153 4.59 -9.47 15.66
C ARG A 153 6.02 -9.91 15.96
N ALA A 154 6.62 -9.36 16.99
CA ALA A 154 8.03 -9.62 17.36
C ALA A 154 8.27 -11.07 17.79
N SER A 155 7.28 -11.74 18.40
CA SER A 155 7.35 -13.13 18.84
C SER A 155 7.15 -14.16 17.70
N ALA A 156 6.78 -13.75 16.48
CA ALA A 156 6.66 -14.68 15.35
C ALA A 156 8.04 -15.23 14.96
N TYR A 157 8.09 -16.48 14.50
CA TYR A 157 9.35 -17.09 14.05
C TYR A 157 10.00 -16.32 12.91
N GLY A 158 11.33 -16.37 12.83
CA GLY A 158 12.11 -15.75 11.77
C GLY A 158 12.11 -16.63 10.51
N LYS A 159 11.66 -16.07 9.38
CA LYS A 159 11.67 -16.75 8.07
C LYS A 159 12.96 -16.55 7.31
N ALA A 160 13.52 -15.36 7.40
CA ALA A 160 14.70 -14.95 6.64
C ALA A 160 15.42 -13.78 7.33
N ARG A 161 16.61 -13.50 6.84
CA ARG A 161 17.38 -12.31 7.20
C ARG A 161 17.57 -11.45 5.96
N LEU A 162 17.10 -10.21 6.01
CA LEU A 162 17.35 -9.21 4.97
C LEU A 162 18.52 -8.33 5.38
N LYS A 163 19.47 -8.15 4.47
CA LYS A 163 20.62 -7.24 4.61
C LYS A 163 20.31 -5.91 3.91
N ALA A 164 21.01 -4.85 4.29
CA ALA A 164 20.89 -3.53 3.64
C ALA A 164 21.46 -3.52 2.21
N TRP A 165 22.36 -4.43 1.92
CA TRP A 165 23.05 -4.58 0.64
C TRP A 165 22.77 -5.94 0.03
N THR A 166 22.66 -5.98 -1.29
CA THR A 166 22.61 -7.22 -2.07
C THR A 166 24.00 -7.90 -2.07
N PRO A 167 24.12 -9.17 -2.51
CA PRO A 167 25.42 -9.81 -2.67
C PRO A 167 26.36 -9.04 -3.62
N GLU A 168 25.81 -8.34 -4.61
CA GLU A 168 26.53 -7.53 -5.59
C GLU A 168 26.82 -6.10 -5.10
N TYR A 169 26.65 -5.84 -3.80
CA TYR A 169 26.91 -4.54 -3.14
C TYR A 169 26.05 -3.37 -3.64
N TYR A 170 24.82 -3.64 -4.09
CA TYR A 170 23.82 -2.60 -4.34
C TYR A 170 22.89 -2.43 -3.12
N PRO A 171 22.30 -1.23 -2.92
CA PRO A 171 21.26 -1.06 -1.91
C PRO A 171 20.10 -2.03 -2.15
N ASN A 172 19.75 -2.82 -1.13
CA ASN A 172 18.80 -3.92 -1.26
C ASN A 172 17.35 -3.40 -1.24
N PRO A 173 16.60 -3.48 -2.35
CA PRO A 173 15.19 -3.10 -2.38
C PRO A 173 14.32 -4.26 -1.91
N VAL A 174 13.12 -3.94 -1.43
CA VAL A 174 12.04 -4.91 -1.21
C VAL A 174 10.72 -4.36 -1.75
N LEU A 175 9.95 -5.22 -2.40
CA LEU A 175 8.59 -4.90 -2.83
C LEU A 175 7.67 -4.97 -1.61
N ALA A 176 7.01 -3.85 -1.28
CA ALA A 176 6.10 -3.73 -0.16
C ALA A 176 4.67 -4.07 -0.60
N LEU A 177 4.05 -5.09 0.01
CA LEU A 177 2.75 -5.62 -0.40
C LEU A 177 1.61 -4.97 0.37
N GLN A 178 1.73 -4.91 1.70
CA GLN A 178 0.75 -4.28 2.59
C GLN A 178 1.37 -3.86 3.91
N GLU A 179 0.71 -2.94 4.61
CA GLU A 179 1.02 -2.57 5.98
C GLU A 179 -0.02 -3.11 6.95
N ARG A 180 0.43 -3.60 8.09
CA ARG A 180 -0.39 -3.85 9.27
C ARG A 180 -0.07 -2.78 10.31
N ILE A 181 -1.10 -2.07 10.75
CA ILE A 181 -1.00 -0.95 11.69
C ILE A 181 -1.76 -1.34 12.96
N ASP A 182 -1.06 -1.44 14.08
CA ASP A 182 -1.63 -1.76 15.39
C ASP A 182 -0.91 -1.00 16.52
N ARG A 183 -1.28 -1.26 17.80
CA ARG A 183 -0.65 -0.63 18.99
C ARG A 183 0.84 -0.90 19.09
N ASN A 184 1.33 -2.02 18.56
CA ASN A 184 2.73 -2.43 18.61
C ASN A 184 3.56 -1.81 17.46
N GLY A 185 2.95 -0.91 16.69
CA GLY A 185 3.55 -0.18 15.58
C GLY A 185 3.14 -0.70 14.22
N THR A 186 3.87 -0.26 13.20
CA THR A 186 3.60 -0.59 11.80
C THR A 186 4.55 -1.66 11.31
N TRP A 187 3.98 -2.71 10.73
CA TRP A 187 4.67 -3.79 10.05
C TRP A 187 4.37 -3.76 8.56
N VAL A 188 5.35 -4.09 7.75
CA VAL A 188 5.22 -4.17 6.29
C VAL A 188 5.43 -5.61 5.85
N GLN A 189 4.48 -6.14 5.11
CA GLN A 189 4.68 -7.40 4.41
C GLN A 189 5.45 -7.12 3.13
N VAL A 190 6.56 -7.83 2.95
CA VAL A 190 7.45 -7.69 1.80
C VAL A 190 7.61 -9.03 1.08
N ARG A 191 7.86 -8.96 -0.23
CA ARG A 191 8.27 -10.13 -1.01
C ARG A 191 9.73 -10.42 -0.75
N LEU A 192 10.08 -11.72 -0.68
CA LEU A 192 11.42 -12.18 -0.30
C LEU A 192 12.14 -12.84 -1.46
N PRO A 193 13.43 -12.55 -1.68
CA PRO A 193 14.27 -13.21 -2.68
C PRO A 193 14.83 -14.54 -2.14
N ILE A 194 13.98 -15.45 -1.71
CA ILE A 194 14.33 -16.76 -1.15
C ILE A 194 13.45 -17.86 -1.71
N LEU A 195 13.92 -19.10 -1.61
CA LEU A 195 13.10 -20.28 -1.87
C LEU A 195 12.23 -20.63 -0.63
N PRO A 196 11.04 -21.18 -0.86
CA PRO A 196 10.38 -21.29 -2.15
C PRO A 196 10.04 -19.90 -2.73
N ASN A 197 10.07 -19.79 -4.06
CA ASN A 197 9.67 -18.56 -4.74
C ASN A 197 8.26 -18.11 -4.28
N ASN A 198 7.92 -16.83 -4.44
CA ASN A 198 6.72 -16.19 -3.91
C ASN A 198 6.66 -16.05 -2.38
N SER A 199 7.73 -16.38 -1.68
CA SER A 199 7.82 -16.18 -0.24
C SER A 199 7.60 -14.71 0.14
N THR A 200 6.83 -14.51 1.22
CA THR A 200 6.61 -13.20 1.83
C THR A 200 6.89 -13.25 3.33
N GLY A 201 7.06 -12.10 3.93
CA GLY A 201 7.21 -12.00 5.37
C GLY A 201 7.08 -10.57 5.86
N TRP A 202 7.10 -10.38 7.16
CA TRP A 202 6.82 -9.12 7.82
C TRP A 202 8.08 -8.51 8.43
N VAL A 203 8.27 -7.21 8.21
CA VAL A 203 9.35 -6.41 8.77
C VAL A 203 8.79 -5.17 9.46
N LYS A 204 9.50 -4.63 10.46
CA LYS A 204 9.14 -3.34 11.05
C LYS A 204 9.29 -2.22 10.02
N ARG A 205 8.29 -1.33 9.90
CA ARG A 205 8.31 -0.18 8.96
C ARG A 205 9.59 0.67 9.11
N GLY A 206 10.04 0.91 10.33
CA GLY A 206 11.25 1.70 10.63
C GLY A 206 12.57 1.07 10.17
N ALA A 207 12.57 -0.19 9.72
CA ALA A 207 13.75 -0.83 9.14
C ALA A 207 13.87 -0.61 7.63
N LEU A 208 12.84 -0.01 7.01
CA LEU A 208 12.79 0.35 5.59
C LEU A 208 12.97 1.86 5.41
N GLY A 209 13.52 2.24 4.28
CA GLY A 209 13.54 3.62 3.79
C GLY A 209 12.14 4.12 3.40
N ASP A 210 12.10 5.31 2.81
CA ASP A 210 10.86 5.87 2.31
C ASP A 210 10.33 5.04 1.14
N PHE A 211 8.99 4.93 1.06
CA PHE A 211 8.40 4.24 -0.06
C PHE A 211 8.58 5.02 -1.35
N ARG A 212 9.10 4.33 -2.33
CA ARG A 212 9.13 4.74 -3.73
C ARG A 212 7.97 4.09 -4.46
N ILE A 213 7.48 4.75 -5.49
CA ILE A 213 6.33 4.31 -6.28
C ILE A 213 6.81 3.95 -7.67
N THR A 214 6.32 2.82 -8.18
CA THR A 214 6.38 2.49 -9.60
C THR A 214 4.98 2.19 -10.12
N ARG A 215 4.76 2.51 -11.39
CA ARG A 215 3.54 2.14 -12.14
C ARG A 215 3.85 1.16 -13.25
N ASP A 216 5.09 0.71 -13.28
CA ASP A 216 5.59 -0.27 -14.25
C ASP A 216 5.37 -1.68 -13.72
N HIS A 217 5.07 -2.62 -14.61
CA HIS A 217 4.96 -4.04 -14.32
C HIS A 217 5.50 -4.82 -15.53
N LEU A 218 6.54 -5.61 -15.31
CA LEU A 218 7.10 -6.48 -16.34
C LEU A 218 6.46 -7.87 -16.26
N VAL A 219 5.95 -8.36 -17.37
CA VAL A 219 5.38 -9.69 -17.49
C VAL A 219 6.21 -10.49 -18.48
N VAL A 220 6.65 -11.68 -18.09
CA VAL A 220 7.35 -12.65 -18.94
C VAL A 220 6.48 -13.88 -19.11
N ASP A 221 6.01 -14.07 -20.33
CA ASP A 221 5.32 -15.28 -20.78
C ASP A 221 6.36 -16.23 -21.35
N ARG A 222 6.63 -17.33 -20.62
CA ARG A 222 7.63 -18.33 -21.00
C ARG A 222 7.17 -19.16 -22.20
N ALA A 223 5.87 -19.48 -22.26
CA ALA A 223 5.32 -20.28 -23.37
C ALA A 223 5.35 -19.48 -24.67
N ALA A 224 4.94 -18.22 -24.63
CA ALA A 224 5.02 -17.33 -25.78
C ALA A 224 6.42 -16.77 -26.04
N THR A 225 7.41 -17.06 -25.17
CA THR A 225 8.78 -16.49 -25.24
C THR A 225 8.75 -14.98 -25.47
N ARG A 226 8.00 -14.27 -24.64
CA ARG A 226 7.71 -12.84 -24.78
C ARG A 226 7.77 -12.13 -23.43
N ALA A 227 8.35 -10.94 -23.43
CA ALA A 227 8.29 -10.02 -22.31
C ALA A 227 7.51 -8.77 -22.70
N THR A 228 6.61 -8.32 -21.81
CA THR A 228 5.81 -7.10 -22.00
C THR A 228 5.92 -6.23 -20.76
N LEU A 229 6.31 -4.97 -20.95
CA LEU A 229 6.30 -3.96 -19.90
C LEU A 229 5.00 -3.17 -19.99
N PHE A 230 4.25 -3.18 -18.90
CA PHE A 230 3.05 -2.37 -18.72
C PHE A 230 3.37 -1.15 -17.89
N ARG A 231 2.68 -0.04 -18.17
CA ARG A 231 2.65 1.17 -17.34
C ARG A 231 1.21 1.60 -17.15
N ASN A 232 0.75 1.70 -15.90
CA ASN A 232 -0.67 1.93 -15.57
C ASN A 232 -1.61 0.91 -16.28
N GLY A 233 -1.20 -0.35 -16.36
CA GLY A 233 -1.97 -1.41 -17.05
C GLY A 233 -1.90 -1.39 -18.58
N VAL A 234 -1.27 -0.38 -19.20
CA VAL A 234 -1.10 -0.28 -20.65
C VAL A 234 0.26 -0.82 -21.08
N ALA A 235 0.30 -1.68 -22.10
CA ALA A 235 1.53 -2.21 -22.66
C ALA A 235 2.29 -1.10 -23.41
N ILE A 236 3.52 -0.79 -22.94
CA ILE A 236 4.38 0.27 -23.51
C ILE A 236 5.61 -0.29 -24.24
N PHE A 237 5.93 -1.55 -24.00
CA PHE A 237 7.05 -2.24 -24.66
C PHE A 237 6.80 -3.73 -24.67
N THR A 238 7.07 -4.36 -25.82
CA THR A 238 7.01 -5.82 -25.98
C THR A 238 8.21 -6.29 -26.77
N THR A 239 8.78 -7.44 -26.39
CA THR A 239 9.91 -8.05 -27.10
C THR A 239 9.90 -9.57 -26.98
N ARG A 240 10.52 -10.23 -27.94
CA ARG A 240 10.81 -11.68 -27.85
C ARG A 240 11.97 -11.92 -26.90
N VAL A 241 11.93 -13.04 -26.19
CA VAL A 241 12.95 -13.42 -25.20
C VAL A 241 13.41 -14.85 -25.34
N GLY A 242 14.61 -15.12 -24.84
CA GLY A 242 15.09 -16.45 -24.51
C GLY A 242 14.81 -16.73 -23.03
N VAL A 243 14.29 -17.91 -22.73
CA VAL A 243 14.00 -18.36 -21.36
C VAL A 243 14.74 -19.65 -21.04
N GLY A 244 14.63 -20.11 -19.81
CA GLY A 244 15.25 -21.36 -19.36
C GLY A 244 14.78 -22.59 -20.14
N THR A 245 15.66 -23.55 -20.31
CA THR A 245 15.36 -24.89 -20.85
C THR A 245 14.46 -25.65 -19.85
N SER A 246 14.00 -26.84 -20.26
CA SER A 246 13.27 -27.74 -19.32
C SER A 246 14.16 -28.22 -18.17
N TYR A 247 15.45 -28.31 -18.37
CA TYR A 247 16.44 -28.72 -17.36
C TYR A 247 16.72 -27.62 -16.34
N TRP A 248 16.77 -26.37 -16.78
CA TRP A 248 17.00 -25.17 -15.96
C TRP A 248 15.88 -24.14 -16.20
N PRO A 249 14.67 -24.41 -15.72
CA PRO A 249 13.52 -23.57 -16.08
C PRO A 249 13.62 -22.17 -15.47
N THR A 250 13.23 -21.18 -16.22
CA THR A 250 12.89 -19.87 -15.65
C THR A 250 11.73 -20.05 -14.65
N PRO A 251 11.87 -19.69 -13.37
CA PRO A 251 10.85 -19.97 -12.37
C PRO A 251 9.58 -19.15 -12.62
N ARG A 252 8.43 -19.74 -12.30
CA ARG A 252 7.13 -19.03 -12.31
C ARG A 252 6.91 -18.29 -11.00
N GLY A 253 6.19 -17.19 -11.06
CA GLY A 253 5.73 -16.48 -9.85
C GLY A 253 5.76 -14.97 -9.96
N GLU A 254 5.62 -14.36 -8.79
CA GLU A 254 5.61 -12.94 -8.57
C GLU A 254 6.95 -12.50 -7.95
N PHE A 255 7.63 -11.62 -8.61
CA PHE A 255 8.97 -11.15 -8.28
C PHE A 255 9.07 -9.62 -8.41
N TYR A 256 10.27 -9.09 -8.28
CA TYR A 256 10.58 -7.69 -8.54
C TYR A 256 12.04 -7.52 -8.98
N ILE A 257 12.35 -6.38 -9.58
CA ILE A 257 13.70 -6.03 -10.02
C ILE A 257 14.49 -5.54 -8.80
N THR A 258 15.61 -6.19 -8.52
CA THR A 258 16.49 -5.87 -7.39
C THR A 258 17.61 -4.91 -7.76
N GLU A 259 18.15 -5.02 -8.97
CA GLU A 259 19.33 -4.28 -9.41
C GLU A 259 19.26 -3.96 -10.90
N LYS A 260 19.98 -2.93 -11.30
CA LYS A 260 20.27 -2.60 -12.69
C LYS A 260 21.76 -2.41 -12.83
N MET A 261 22.37 -3.24 -13.62
CA MET A 261 23.82 -3.36 -13.76
C MET A 261 24.24 -3.15 -15.20
N SER A 262 25.45 -2.63 -15.39
CA SER A 262 26.09 -2.42 -16.69
C SER A 262 27.61 -2.59 -16.58
N GLY A 263 28.32 -2.60 -17.70
CA GLY A 263 29.78 -2.68 -17.69
C GLY A 263 30.35 -4.06 -17.41
N PHE A 264 29.66 -5.12 -17.82
CA PHE A 264 30.15 -6.48 -17.64
C PHE A 264 31.37 -6.78 -18.55
N HIS A 265 32.39 -7.42 -17.99
CA HIS A 265 33.47 -7.99 -18.76
C HIS A 265 33.05 -9.23 -19.58
N ASN A 266 31.99 -9.92 -19.11
CA ASN A 266 31.47 -11.09 -19.81
C ASN A 266 30.39 -10.68 -20.82
N VAL A 267 30.71 -10.79 -22.09
CA VAL A 267 29.85 -10.46 -23.24
C VAL A 267 28.52 -11.24 -23.27
N ALA A 268 28.47 -12.39 -22.58
CA ALA A 268 27.27 -13.24 -22.54
C ALA A 268 26.06 -12.53 -21.85
N TYR A 269 26.32 -11.53 -21.01
CA TYR A 269 25.26 -10.73 -20.35
C TYR A 269 24.83 -9.51 -21.17
N GLY A 270 25.53 -9.24 -22.29
CA GLY A 270 25.26 -8.04 -23.09
C GLY A 270 25.57 -6.74 -22.31
N PRO A 271 25.04 -5.58 -22.77
CA PRO A 271 25.42 -4.29 -22.22
C PRO A 271 24.75 -3.98 -20.87
N ILE A 272 23.61 -4.59 -20.54
CA ILE A 272 22.82 -4.33 -19.31
C ILE A 272 22.24 -5.64 -18.80
N ALA A 273 22.20 -5.77 -17.47
CA ALA A 273 21.45 -6.80 -16.78
C ALA A 273 20.61 -6.20 -15.63
N PHE A 274 19.49 -6.86 -15.35
CA PHE A 274 18.68 -6.66 -14.17
C PHE A 274 18.77 -7.89 -13.28
N GLY A 275 19.10 -7.68 -12.01
CA GLY A 275 18.86 -8.67 -10.96
C GLY A 275 17.40 -8.76 -10.64
N THR A 276 16.93 -9.93 -10.24
CA THR A 276 15.55 -10.15 -9.81
C THR A 276 15.48 -10.87 -8.47
N SER A 277 14.34 -10.82 -7.82
CA SER A 277 14.09 -11.60 -6.60
C SER A 277 13.77 -13.07 -6.86
N ALA A 278 13.75 -13.51 -8.13
CA ALA A 278 13.50 -14.89 -8.52
C ALA A 278 14.73 -15.78 -8.27
N ARG A 279 14.50 -16.99 -7.79
CA ARG A 279 15.53 -17.98 -7.51
C ARG A 279 15.31 -19.27 -8.31
N SER A 280 16.36 -19.80 -8.88
CA SER A 280 16.34 -21.16 -9.43
C SER A 280 16.27 -22.17 -8.27
N ALA A 281 15.37 -23.14 -8.38
CA ALA A 281 15.29 -24.25 -7.44
C ALA A 281 16.23 -25.41 -7.80
N VAL A 282 16.77 -25.41 -9.03
CA VAL A 282 17.59 -26.53 -9.58
C VAL A 282 19.05 -26.11 -9.81
N LEU A 283 19.35 -24.84 -9.96
CA LEU A 283 20.69 -24.32 -10.19
C LEU A 283 21.07 -23.39 -9.04
N THR A 284 21.50 -23.98 -7.92
CA THR A 284 21.75 -23.28 -6.66
C THR A 284 23.21 -22.92 -6.42
N ASP A 285 24.14 -23.58 -7.13
CA ASP A 285 25.59 -23.46 -7.05
C ASP A 285 26.20 -22.49 -8.09
N TRP A 286 25.36 -21.93 -8.98
CA TRP A 286 25.79 -20.93 -9.95
C TRP A 286 26.39 -19.71 -9.27
N PRO A 287 27.41 -19.04 -9.84
CA PRO A 287 27.89 -17.75 -9.34
C PRO A 287 26.71 -16.78 -9.12
N GLY A 288 26.57 -16.24 -7.89
CA GLY A 288 25.39 -15.46 -7.49
C GLY A 288 24.30 -16.27 -6.78
N GLY A 289 24.49 -17.59 -6.50
CA GLY A 289 23.59 -18.37 -5.63
C GLY A 289 22.20 -18.63 -6.21
N GLY A 290 22.11 -18.89 -7.53
CA GLY A 290 20.86 -19.25 -8.20
C GLY A 290 19.91 -18.10 -8.46
N TYR A 291 20.36 -16.86 -8.41
CA TYR A 291 19.57 -15.71 -8.83
C TYR A 291 19.27 -15.73 -10.33
N VAL A 292 18.04 -15.43 -10.70
CA VAL A 292 17.59 -15.31 -12.08
C VAL A 292 17.66 -13.86 -12.50
N GLY A 293 18.42 -13.59 -13.56
CA GLY A 293 18.55 -12.25 -14.13
C GLY A 293 17.75 -12.08 -15.43
N ILE A 294 17.63 -10.81 -15.84
CA ILE A 294 17.13 -10.40 -17.15
C ILE A 294 18.23 -9.60 -17.83
N HIS A 295 18.80 -10.08 -18.94
CA HIS A 295 20.00 -9.48 -19.50
C HIS A 295 20.08 -9.56 -21.02
N GLY A 296 21.02 -8.84 -21.62
CA GLY A 296 21.34 -8.95 -23.03
C GLY A 296 22.01 -10.28 -23.38
N THR A 297 22.57 -10.41 -24.58
CA THR A 297 23.23 -11.66 -25.02
C THR A 297 24.22 -11.42 -26.14
N ASN A 298 25.24 -12.25 -26.21
CA ASN A 298 26.13 -12.37 -27.36
C ASN A 298 25.63 -13.41 -28.42
N ALA A 299 24.50 -14.09 -28.12
CA ALA A 299 23.91 -15.10 -29.01
C ALA A 299 22.46 -14.72 -29.41
N PRO A 300 22.24 -13.59 -30.11
CA PRO A 300 20.90 -13.08 -30.40
C PRO A 300 20.07 -13.96 -31.35
N ARG A 301 20.72 -14.86 -32.10
CA ARG A 301 20.04 -15.81 -32.99
C ARG A 301 19.25 -16.88 -32.24
N LEU A 302 19.53 -17.11 -30.96
CA LEU A 302 18.81 -18.05 -30.11
C LEU A 302 17.51 -17.48 -29.55
N ILE A 303 17.20 -16.21 -29.83
CA ILE A 303 15.97 -15.54 -29.37
C ILE A 303 14.99 -15.41 -30.55
N PRO A 304 13.75 -15.87 -30.35
CA PRO A 304 13.14 -16.49 -29.17
C PRO A 304 13.50 -17.97 -29.00
N GLY A 305 13.44 -18.46 -27.75
CA GLY A 305 13.67 -19.88 -27.48
C GLY A 305 13.85 -20.25 -26.01
N HIS A 306 13.88 -21.55 -25.74
CA HIS A 306 14.24 -22.12 -24.44
C HIS A 306 15.72 -22.44 -24.41
N VAL A 307 16.55 -21.46 -24.10
CA VAL A 307 17.99 -21.46 -24.42
C VAL A 307 18.91 -21.08 -23.27
N SER A 308 18.36 -20.82 -22.10
CA SER A 308 19.13 -20.34 -20.95
C SER A 308 19.16 -21.35 -19.80
N HIS A 309 19.97 -21.03 -18.78
CA HIS A 309 20.00 -21.72 -17.49
C HIS A 309 19.05 -21.11 -16.47
N GLY A 310 17.94 -20.51 -16.93
CA GLY A 310 16.90 -19.89 -16.08
C GLY A 310 16.78 -18.39 -16.25
N CYS A 311 17.82 -17.68 -16.67
CA CYS A 311 17.75 -16.24 -16.92
C CYS A 311 16.88 -15.92 -18.15
N VAL A 312 16.31 -14.73 -18.16
CA VAL A 312 15.56 -14.19 -19.31
C VAL A 312 16.52 -13.39 -20.18
N ARG A 313 16.77 -13.85 -21.41
CA ARG A 313 17.69 -13.23 -22.37
C ARG A 313 16.95 -12.36 -23.37
N LEU A 314 17.43 -11.14 -23.61
CA LEU A 314 16.93 -10.22 -24.62
C LEU A 314 18.00 -9.92 -25.65
N ARG A 315 17.59 -9.54 -26.86
CA ARG A 315 18.54 -8.92 -27.80
C ARG A 315 19.07 -7.61 -27.20
N ASN A 316 20.32 -7.25 -27.47
CA ASN A 316 20.99 -6.12 -26.83
C ASN A 316 20.25 -4.79 -27.04
N ALA A 317 19.71 -4.52 -28.21
CA ALA A 317 18.87 -3.33 -28.47
C ALA A 317 17.61 -3.33 -27.60
N SER A 318 16.98 -4.48 -27.38
CA SER A 318 15.78 -4.62 -26.55
C SER A 318 16.07 -4.39 -25.08
N ILE A 319 17.17 -4.95 -24.52
CA ILE A 319 17.52 -4.74 -23.10
C ILE A 319 17.91 -3.29 -22.83
N VAL A 320 18.61 -2.62 -23.75
CA VAL A 320 18.94 -1.21 -23.62
C VAL A 320 17.66 -0.35 -23.62
N ARG A 321 16.69 -0.64 -24.51
CA ARG A 321 15.40 0.05 -24.53
C ARG A 321 14.62 -0.19 -23.26
N LEU A 322 14.54 -1.44 -22.80
CA LEU A 322 13.86 -1.80 -21.54
C LEU A 322 14.47 -1.04 -20.34
N ALA A 323 15.79 -0.93 -20.30
CA ALA A 323 16.53 -0.25 -19.23
C ALA A 323 16.30 1.28 -19.17
N ARG A 324 15.81 1.88 -20.24
CA ARG A 324 15.38 3.30 -20.25
C ARG A 324 13.94 3.46 -19.74
N LEU A 325 13.16 2.41 -19.78
CA LEU A 325 11.72 2.43 -19.45
C LEU A 325 11.42 2.02 -18.02
N MET A 326 12.18 1.10 -17.44
CA MET A 326 11.96 0.59 -16.09
C MET A 326 13.21 0.63 -15.21
N GLY A 327 13.04 0.45 -13.92
CA GLY A 327 14.12 0.44 -12.93
C GLY A 327 13.90 -0.56 -11.79
N VAL A 328 14.72 -0.38 -10.76
CA VAL A 328 14.66 -1.14 -9.50
C VAL A 328 13.29 -0.99 -8.85
N GLY A 329 12.81 -2.05 -8.20
CA GLY A 329 11.51 -2.10 -7.54
C GLY A 329 10.33 -2.38 -8.48
N THR A 330 10.55 -2.45 -9.81
CA THR A 330 9.51 -2.84 -10.77
C THR A 330 9.04 -4.27 -10.48
N PRO A 331 7.73 -4.51 -10.26
CA PRO A 331 7.16 -5.86 -10.17
C PRO A 331 7.42 -6.65 -11.45
N LEU A 332 7.64 -7.95 -11.28
CA LEU A 332 7.90 -8.91 -12.34
C LEU A 332 7.02 -10.15 -12.13
N THR A 333 6.14 -10.44 -13.09
CA THR A 333 5.39 -11.70 -13.16
C THR A 333 5.99 -12.60 -14.22
N ILE A 334 6.21 -13.87 -13.90
CA ILE A 334 6.68 -14.91 -14.83
C ILE A 334 5.66 -16.06 -14.80
N HIS A 335 5.03 -16.36 -15.92
CA HIS A 335 4.07 -17.47 -16.07
C HIS A 335 4.35 -18.34 -17.28
#